data_2578bbaf7a859fa6dfec5f2ba301cc41
#
_entry.id   2578bbaf7a859fa6dfec5f2ba301cc41
#
_cell.length_a   1.000
_cell.length_b   1.000
_cell.length_c   1.000
_cell.angle_alpha   90.00
_cell.angle_beta   90.00
_cell.angle_gamma   90.00
#
_symmetry.space_group_name_H-M   'P 1'
#
loop_
_entity.id
_entity.type
_entity.pdbx_description
1 polymer ?
#
loop_
_entity_poly.entity_id
_entity_poly.type
_entity_poly.pdbx_seq_one_letter_code
_entity_poly.pdbx_strand_id
1 'polypeptide(L)'
;MAGLAATTALPETAVAPVVAERQASMKAMADAAKTISGIFDGKLAYDSAAFKAAAETIRRRSGKAMVDGFPAGSLGDPSAAKAEIEQSREEFNALAGHLESLAAALSSAADDAPDGITEAMRMAPGMAMGSSLLGKRAGGAAEAAPSKMPAEHLFHLILQDCTNCHAKFREKRQ
;
A
#
# COMPACT_ATOMS: atom_id res chain seq x y z
N MET A 1 32.65 24.12 10.41
CA MET A 1 31.77 24.82 9.43
C MET A 1 30.47 24.03 9.35
N ALA A 2 29.40 24.56 9.94
CA ALA A 2 28.11 23.92 9.93
C ALA A 2 27.36 24.38 8.66
N GLY A 3 27.15 23.44 7.72
CA GLY A 3 26.36 23.70 6.52
C GLY A 3 24.87 23.68 6.87
N LEU A 4 24.20 24.83 6.82
CA LEU A 4 22.75 24.89 6.82
C LEU A 4 22.22 24.28 5.50
N ALA A 5 21.59 23.12 5.58
CA ALA A 5 20.77 22.61 4.49
C ALA A 5 19.51 23.49 4.40
N ALA A 6 19.42 24.32 3.38
CA ALA A 6 18.24 25.09 3.07
C ALA A 6 17.17 24.12 2.52
N THR A 7 16.16 23.82 3.32
CA THR A 7 14.93 23.18 2.87
C THR A 7 14.16 24.18 2.03
N THR A 8 14.22 24.05 0.72
CA THR A 8 13.39 24.84 -0.20
C THR A 8 11.95 24.34 -0.11
N ALA A 9 11.10 25.07 0.63
CA ALA A 9 9.66 24.84 0.63
C ALA A 9 9.08 25.15 -0.77
N LEU A 10 8.16 24.31 -1.23
CA LEU A 10 7.44 24.55 -2.49
C LEU A 10 6.56 25.80 -2.37
N PRO A 11 6.42 26.62 -3.43
CA PRO A 11 5.48 27.73 -3.43
C PRO A 11 4.03 27.20 -3.28
N GLU A 12 3.19 27.91 -2.56
CA GLU A 12 1.79 27.55 -2.25
C GLU A 12 0.98 27.17 -3.50
N THR A 13 1.24 27.81 -4.65
CA THR A 13 0.61 27.51 -5.94
C THR A 13 0.96 26.11 -6.48
N ALA A 14 2.06 25.50 -6.04
CA ALA A 14 2.47 24.15 -6.45
C ALA A 14 1.97 23.07 -5.48
N VAL A 15 1.57 23.41 -4.27
CA VAL A 15 1.10 22.45 -3.25
C VAL A 15 -0.27 21.87 -3.60
N ALA A 16 -1.21 22.70 -4.05
CA ALA A 16 -2.58 22.23 -4.35
C ALA A 16 -2.65 21.15 -5.42
N PRO A 17 -1.97 21.23 -6.58
CA PRO A 17 -1.91 20.16 -7.56
C PRO A 17 -1.31 18.87 -7.03
N VAL A 18 -0.22 18.95 -6.26
CA VAL A 18 0.44 17.78 -5.65
C VAL A 18 -0.50 17.07 -4.67
N VAL A 19 -1.26 17.81 -3.87
CA VAL A 19 -2.25 17.25 -2.94
C VAL A 19 -3.38 16.57 -3.70
N ALA A 20 -3.90 17.18 -4.76
CA ALA A 20 -4.97 16.61 -5.59
C ALA A 20 -4.52 15.31 -6.27
N GLU A 21 -3.32 15.28 -6.84
CA GLU A 21 -2.76 14.08 -7.48
C GLU A 21 -2.56 12.93 -6.47
N ARG A 22 -2.06 13.22 -5.29
CA ARG A 22 -1.91 12.30 -4.18
C ARG A 22 -3.25 11.70 -3.74
N GLN A 23 -4.29 12.54 -3.62
CA GLN A 23 -5.65 12.11 -3.29
C GLN A 23 -6.25 11.23 -4.39
N ALA A 24 -6.06 11.59 -5.65
CA ALA A 24 -6.49 10.77 -6.79
C ALA A 24 -5.78 9.41 -6.81
N SER A 25 -4.49 9.39 -6.49
CA SER A 25 -3.70 8.17 -6.37
C SER A 25 -4.23 7.25 -5.26
N MET A 26 -4.49 7.79 -4.07
CA MET A 26 -5.06 7.04 -2.95
C MET A 26 -6.46 6.50 -3.27
N LYS A 27 -7.30 7.31 -3.94
CA LYS A 27 -8.63 6.87 -4.40
C LYS A 27 -8.53 5.70 -5.38
N ALA A 28 -7.65 5.78 -6.35
CA ALA A 28 -7.47 4.72 -7.34
C ALA A 28 -6.99 3.40 -6.69
N MET A 29 -6.08 3.47 -5.71
CA MET A 29 -5.67 2.28 -4.94
C MET A 29 -6.82 1.71 -4.11
N ALA A 30 -7.64 2.56 -3.48
CA ALA A 30 -8.81 2.12 -2.72
C ALA A 30 -9.85 1.44 -3.61
N ASP A 31 -10.09 1.96 -4.81
CA ASP A 31 -11.03 1.36 -5.76
C ASP A 31 -10.49 0.02 -6.29
N ALA A 32 -9.20 -0.08 -6.57
CA ALA A 32 -8.54 -1.33 -6.92
C ALA A 32 -8.63 -2.39 -5.79
N ALA A 33 -8.39 -1.98 -4.55
CA ALA A 33 -8.55 -2.87 -3.40
C ALA A 33 -9.99 -3.37 -3.23
N LYS A 34 -11.00 -2.53 -3.47
CA LYS A 34 -12.41 -2.95 -3.47
C LYS A 34 -12.70 -4.00 -4.55
N THR A 35 -12.13 -3.85 -5.73
CA THR A 35 -12.27 -4.83 -6.81
C THR A 35 -11.71 -6.18 -6.38
N ILE A 36 -10.48 -6.22 -5.86
CA ILE A 36 -9.84 -7.45 -5.39
C ILE A 36 -10.63 -8.08 -4.24
N SER A 37 -11.07 -7.29 -3.26
CA SER A 37 -11.91 -7.76 -2.17
C SER A 37 -13.20 -8.37 -2.68
N GLY A 38 -13.90 -7.67 -3.61
CA GLY A 38 -15.14 -8.16 -4.20
C GLY A 38 -14.98 -9.50 -4.92
N ILE A 39 -13.83 -9.72 -5.55
CA ILE A 39 -13.51 -10.99 -6.21
C ILE A 39 -13.28 -12.10 -5.17
N PHE A 40 -12.46 -11.87 -4.14
CA PHE A 40 -12.23 -12.86 -3.09
C PHE A 40 -13.49 -13.18 -2.28
N ASP A 41 -14.33 -12.18 -2.05
CA ASP A 41 -15.63 -12.34 -1.37
C ASP A 41 -16.71 -13.04 -2.23
N GLY A 42 -16.45 -13.30 -3.52
CA GLY A 42 -17.42 -13.85 -4.45
C GLY A 42 -18.54 -12.89 -4.86
N LYS A 43 -18.39 -11.59 -4.57
CA LYS A 43 -19.32 -10.53 -4.97
C LYS A 43 -19.13 -10.08 -6.41
N LEU A 44 -17.92 -10.25 -6.93
CA LEU A 44 -17.55 -10.02 -8.32
C LEU A 44 -17.04 -11.33 -8.92
N ALA A 45 -17.43 -11.58 -10.17
CA ALA A 45 -16.86 -12.70 -10.92
C ALA A 45 -15.34 -12.51 -11.07
N TYR A 46 -14.60 -13.60 -10.99
CA TYR A 46 -13.18 -13.54 -11.27
C TYR A 46 -12.95 -13.32 -12.77
N ASP A 47 -12.10 -12.36 -13.06
CA ASP A 47 -11.51 -12.11 -14.36
C ASP A 47 -10.03 -11.81 -14.11
N SER A 48 -9.14 -12.63 -14.68
CA SER A 48 -7.70 -12.54 -14.41
C SER A 48 -7.11 -11.20 -14.85
N ALA A 49 -7.61 -10.64 -15.97
CA ALA A 49 -7.15 -9.35 -16.47
C ALA A 49 -7.59 -8.20 -15.54
N ALA A 50 -8.83 -8.21 -15.07
CA ALA A 50 -9.35 -7.23 -14.12
C ALA A 50 -8.64 -7.33 -12.76
N PHE A 51 -8.40 -8.56 -12.26
CA PHE A 51 -7.66 -8.79 -11.03
C PHE A 51 -6.23 -8.26 -11.15
N LYS A 52 -5.53 -8.62 -12.23
CA LYS A 52 -4.18 -8.14 -12.52
C LYS A 52 -4.12 -6.62 -12.65
N ALA A 53 -5.05 -6.01 -13.38
CA ALA A 53 -5.11 -4.56 -13.55
C ALA A 53 -5.32 -3.82 -12.22
N ALA A 54 -6.12 -4.38 -11.31
CA ALA A 54 -6.30 -3.84 -9.97
C ALA A 54 -5.02 -3.94 -9.14
N ALA A 55 -4.36 -5.11 -9.11
CA ALA A 55 -3.08 -5.30 -8.42
C ALA A 55 -1.99 -4.36 -8.98
N GLU A 56 -1.89 -4.24 -10.31
CA GLU A 56 -0.98 -3.32 -10.98
C GLU A 56 -1.27 -1.83 -10.68
N THR A 57 -2.54 -1.48 -10.46
CA THR A 57 -2.89 -0.13 -10.05
C THR A 57 -2.32 0.19 -8.67
N ILE A 58 -2.38 -0.74 -7.72
CA ILE A 58 -1.76 -0.58 -6.41
C ILE A 58 -0.24 -0.52 -6.56
N ARG A 59 0.36 -1.45 -7.30
CA ARG A 59 1.81 -1.52 -7.51
C ARG A 59 2.38 -0.20 -8.06
N ARG A 60 1.83 0.29 -9.17
CA ARG A 60 2.34 1.51 -9.84
C ARG A 60 2.16 2.79 -9.03
N ARG A 61 1.28 2.79 -8.04
CA ARG A 61 1.02 3.95 -7.15
C ARG A 61 1.66 3.81 -5.78
N SER A 62 2.40 2.73 -5.56
CA SER A 62 3.17 2.45 -4.35
C SER A 62 4.66 2.74 -4.55
N GLY A 63 5.51 2.33 -3.65
CA GLY A 63 6.94 2.47 -3.74
C GLY A 63 7.40 3.90 -3.99
N LYS A 64 8.32 4.06 -4.91
CA LYS A 64 8.87 5.38 -5.25
C LYS A 64 7.80 6.37 -5.72
N ALA A 65 6.81 5.94 -6.50
CA ALA A 65 5.74 6.80 -6.98
C ALA A 65 4.94 7.42 -5.83
N MET A 66 4.67 6.64 -4.76
CA MET A 66 4.05 7.15 -3.55
C MET A 66 4.97 8.14 -2.83
N VAL A 67 6.23 7.80 -2.64
CA VAL A 67 7.21 8.64 -1.93
C VAL A 67 7.38 10.00 -2.61
N ASP A 68 7.48 10.02 -3.93
CA ASP A 68 7.62 11.24 -4.73
C ASP A 68 6.37 12.15 -4.65
N GLY A 69 5.20 11.56 -4.36
CA GLY A 69 3.96 12.30 -4.12
C GLY A 69 3.94 13.10 -2.81
N PHE A 70 4.98 12.99 -1.97
CA PHE A 70 5.11 13.72 -0.69
C PHE A 70 6.41 14.53 -0.62
N PRO A 71 6.60 15.52 -1.51
CA PRO A 71 7.76 16.39 -1.45
C PRO A 71 7.73 17.25 -0.19
N ALA A 72 8.91 17.71 0.23
CA ALA A 72 9.05 18.60 1.38
C ALA A 72 8.18 19.87 1.23
N GLY A 73 7.55 20.29 2.32
CA GLY A 73 6.67 21.46 2.33
C GLY A 73 5.29 21.26 1.71
N SER A 74 4.90 20.01 1.38
CA SER A 74 3.56 19.69 0.86
C SER A 74 2.65 19.02 1.88
N LEU A 75 3.03 18.98 3.14
CA LEU A 75 2.28 18.38 4.24
C LEU A 75 1.43 19.41 4.97
N GLY A 76 0.45 18.94 5.76
CA GLY A 76 -0.48 19.82 6.45
C GLY A 76 -1.60 20.36 5.55
N ASP A 77 -2.34 21.35 6.01
CA ASP A 77 -3.48 21.90 5.26
C ASP A 77 -3.12 22.38 3.85
N PRO A 78 -3.98 22.09 2.85
CA PRO A 78 -5.27 21.40 2.90
C PRO A 78 -5.16 19.84 2.85
N SER A 79 -3.96 19.31 2.96
CA SER A 79 -3.69 17.87 2.98
C SER A 79 -3.98 17.28 4.38
N ALA A 80 -4.39 16.02 4.42
CA ALA A 80 -4.46 15.25 5.67
C ALA A 80 -3.14 14.50 5.95
N ALA A 81 -2.06 14.81 5.25
CA ALA A 81 -0.76 14.21 5.48
C ALA A 81 -0.08 14.86 6.68
N LYS A 82 0.38 14.04 7.61
CA LYS A 82 1.03 14.49 8.84
C LYS A 82 2.52 14.78 8.64
N ALA A 83 3.08 15.63 9.50
CA ALA A 83 4.52 15.92 9.53
C ALA A 83 5.39 14.70 9.84
N GLU A 84 4.81 13.65 10.44
CA GLU A 84 5.47 12.37 10.70
C GLU A 84 6.04 11.71 9.44
N ILE A 85 5.51 12.04 8.26
CA ILE A 85 6.08 11.57 6.98
C ILE A 85 7.51 12.09 6.80
N GLU A 86 7.81 13.32 7.18
CA GLU A 86 9.16 13.87 7.12
C GLU A 86 10.03 13.37 8.28
N GLN A 87 9.47 13.30 9.47
CA GLN A 87 10.16 12.87 10.69
C GLN A 87 10.55 11.38 10.67
N SER A 88 9.75 10.55 10.01
CA SER A 88 9.94 9.11 9.88
C SER A 88 10.04 8.68 8.42
N ARG A 89 10.81 9.42 7.62
CA ARG A 89 10.90 9.24 6.16
C ARG A 89 11.34 7.83 5.75
N GLU A 90 12.28 7.25 6.46
CA GLU A 90 12.75 5.89 6.20
C GLU A 90 11.65 4.86 6.38
N GLU A 91 10.86 4.98 7.43
CA GLU A 91 9.74 4.07 7.68
C GLU A 91 8.62 4.25 6.64
N PHE A 92 8.32 5.50 6.26
CA PHE A 92 7.36 5.78 5.18
C PHE A 92 7.82 5.15 3.87
N ASN A 93 9.09 5.29 3.51
CA ASN A 93 9.69 4.69 2.31
C ASN A 93 9.64 3.15 2.38
N ALA A 94 9.95 2.56 3.54
CA ALA A 94 9.92 1.11 3.73
C ALA A 94 8.51 0.55 3.56
N LEU A 95 7.48 1.20 4.14
CA LEU A 95 6.08 0.79 3.98
C LEU A 95 5.61 0.93 2.52
N ALA A 96 5.97 2.02 1.85
CA ALA A 96 5.64 2.21 0.44
C ALA A 96 6.26 1.13 -0.46
N GLY A 97 7.53 0.79 -0.22
CA GLY A 97 8.24 -0.26 -0.96
C GLY A 97 7.72 -1.67 -0.66
N HIS A 98 7.35 -1.94 0.59
CA HIS A 98 6.73 -3.21 0.97
C HIS A 98 5.37 -3.40 0.26
N LEU A 99 4.54 -2.36 0.26
CA LEU A 99 3.26 -2.37 -0.46
C LEU A 99 3.44 -2.61 -1.97
N GLU A 100 4.46 -2.02 -2.60
CA GLU A 100 4.79 -2.26 -4.01
C GLU A 100 5.16 -3.73 -4.25
N SER A 101 5.97 -4.32 -3.37
CA SER A 101 6.42 -5.71 -3.48
C SER A 101 5.26 -6.70 -3.33
N LEU A 102 4.36 -6.46 -2.37
CA LEU A 102 3.16 -7.28 -2.17
C LEU A 102 2.23 -7.19 -3.39
N ALA A 103 2.01 -5.98 -3.92
CA ALA A 103 1.15 -5.77 -5.07
C ALA A 103 1.75 -6.36 -6.36
N ALA A 104 3.07 -6.37 -6.51
CA ALA A 104 3.75 -7.06 -7.61
C ALA A 104 3.52 -8.57 -7.57
N ALA A 105 3.69 -9.19 -6.40
CA ALA A 105 3.43 -10.62 -6.23
C ALA A 105 1.94 -10.95 -6.44
N LEU A 106 1.04 -10.10 -5.96
CA LEU A 106 -0.39 -10.25 -6.19
C LEU A 106 -0.77 -10.16 -7.68
N SER A 107 -0.14 -9.26 -8.43
CA SER A 107 -0.30 -9.15 -9.88
C SER A 107 0.15 -10.42 -10.61
N SER A 108 1.30 -10.97 -10.20
CA SER A 108 1.84 -12.20 -10.79
C SER A 108 0.96 -13.42 -10.54
N ALA A 109 0.27 -13.49 -9.40
CA ALA A 109 -0.62 -14.59 -9.08
C ALA A 109 -1.79 -14.75 -10.08
N ALA A 110 -2.17 -13.67 -10.78
CA ALA A 110 -3.18 -13.73 -11.84
C ALA A 110 -2.69 -14.47 -13.10
N ASP A 111 -1.40 -14.47 -13.37
CA ASP A 111 -0.81 -15.16 -14.52
C ASP A 111 -0.84 -16.68 -14.32
N ASP A 112 -0.77 -17.14 -13.05
CA ASP A 112 -0.83 -18.55 -12.68
C ASP A 112 -2.29 -19.07 -12.56
N ALA A 113 -3.28 -18.20 -12.68
CA ALA A 113 -4.70 -18.51 -12.48
C ALA A 113 -5.58 -17.85 -13.55
N PRO A 114 -5.44 -18.20 -14.86
CA PRO A 114 -6.15 -17.49 -15.93
C PRO A 114 -7.67 -17.72 -15.90
N ASP A 115 -8.13 -18.88 -15.43
CA ASP A 115 -9.53 -19.29 -15.56
C ASP A 115 -10.37 -19.10 -14.30
N GLY A 116 -9.75 -18.82 -13.15
CA GLY A 116 -10.48 -18.67 -11.88
C GLY A 116 -9.57 -18.63 -10.67
N ILE A 117 -10.16 -18.31 -9.51
CA ILE A 117 -9.46 -18.38 -8.23
C ILE A 117 -9.16 -19.85 -7.92
N THR A 118 -7.89 -20.17 -7.81
CA THR A 118 -7.42 -21.52 -7.44
C THR A 118 -7.31 -21.66 -5.91
N GLU A 119 -7.25 -22.91 -5.43
CA GLU A 119 -6.97 -23.20 -4.02
C GLU A 119 -5.62 -22.63 -3.57
N ALA A 120 -4.62 -22.58 -4.45
CA ALA A 120 -3.31 -22.00 -4.18
C ALA A 120 -3.38 -20.47 -3.97
N MET A 121 -4.39 -19.78 -4.50
CA MET A 121 -4.63 -18.36 -4.25
C MET A 121 -5.32 -18.10 -2.92
N ARG A 122 -5.98 -19.11 -2.33
CA ARG A 122 -6.72 -18.97 -1.05
C ARG A 122 -5.82 -19.22 0.15
N MET A 123 -6.15 -18.55 1.23
CA MET A 123 -5.53 -18.85 2.53
C MET A 123 -6.03 -20.21 3.03
N ALA A 124 -5.10 -21.07 3.49
CA ALA A 124 -5.47 -22.32 4.12
C ALA A 124 -6.23 -22.06 5.45
N PRO A 125 -7.21 -22.90 5.81
CA PRO A 125 -7.88 -22.84 7.11
C PRO A 125 -6.84 -22.89 8.24
N GLY A 126 -6.87 -21.91 9.14
CA GLY A 126 -5.91 -21.82 10.26
C GLY A 126 -4.62 -21.06 9.96
N MET A 127 -4.44 -20.54 8.75
CA MET A 127 -3.41 -19.54 8.47
C MET A 127 -3.77 -18.28 9.26
N ALA A 128 -3.05 -18.03 10.37
CA ALA A 128 -3.29 -16.85 11.16
C ALA A 128 -3.03 -15.60 10.34
N MET A 129 -4.03 -14.74 10.22
CA MET A 129 -3.83 -13.31 9.95
C MET A 129 -2.78 -12.88 10.97
N GLY A 130 -1.56 -12.56 10.51
CA GLY A 130 -0.40 -12.37 11.35
C GLY A 130 -0.76 -11.74 12.70
N SER A 131 -0.43 -12.40 13.79
CA SER A 131 -0.81 -12.06 15.17
C SER A 131 -0.13 -10.78 15.67
N SER A 132 -0.23 -9.70 14.91
CA SER A 132 0.34 -8.40 15.23
C SER A 132 -0.60 -7.50 16.04
N LEU A 133 -1.71 -8.00 16.56
CA LEU A 133 -2.58 -7.19 17.42
C LEU A 133 -2.06 -7.07 18.85
N LEU A 134 -1.01 -7.81 19.26
CA LEU A 134 -0.38 -7.71 20.57
C LEU A 134 1.13 -7.97 20.46
N GLY A 135 1.86 -7.01 19.96
CA GLY A 135 3.21 -6.61 20.33
C GLY A 135 4.22 -7.65 20.81
N LYS A 136 4.27 -8.85 20.25
CA LYS A 136 5.45 -9.72 20.35
C LYS A 136 5.52 -10.58 19.08
N ARG A 137 6.39 -10.23 18.16
CA ARG A 137 6.88 -11.20 17.18
C ARG A 137 7.46 -12.37 17.97
N ALA A 138 6.75 -13.48 18.01
CA ALA A 138 7.34 -14.75 18.38
C ALA A 138 8.46 -15.05 17.39
N GLY A 139 9.66 -15.21 17.89
CA GLY A 139 10.93 -15.20 17.21
C GLY A 139 10.98 -15.80 15.81
N GLY A 140 11.57 -15.07 14.90
CA GLY A 140 12.56 -15.61 13.96
C GLY A 140 12.10 -16.46 12.80
N ALA A 141 10.81 -16.54 12.46
CA ALA A 141 10.43 -17.04 11.14
C ALA A 141 10.70 -15.92 10.12
N ALA A 142 11.69 -16.10 9.27
CA ALA A 142 11.90 -15.25 8.11
C ALA A 142 10.57 -15.18 7.36
N GLU A 143 10.03 -13.97 7.19
CA GLU A 143 8.80 -13.75 6.43
C GLU A 143 8.97 -14.39 5.05
N ALA A 144 8.07 -15.29 4.68
CA ALA A 144 8.17 -15.98 3.41
C ALA A 144 8.20 -14.94 2.29
N ALA A 145 9.02 -15.17 1.26
CA ALA A 145 9.08 -14.26 0.13
C ALA A 145 7.66 -14.07 -0.46
N PRO A 146 7.24 -12.85 -0.79
CA PRO A 146 5.89 -12.58 -1.29
C PRO A 146 5.47 -13.49 -2.44
N SER A 147 6.40 -13.87 -3.32
CA SER A 147 6.16 -14.79 -4.45
C SER A 147 5.74 -16.22 -4.05
N LYS A 148 5.84 -16.58 -2.76
CA LYS A 148 5.47 -17.90 -2.23
C LYS A 148 4.21 -17.87 -1.37
N MET A 149 3.60 -16.70 -1.23
CA MET A 149 2.39 -16.52 -0.43
C MET A 149 1.13 -16.67 -1.28
N PRO A 150 0.04 -17.23 -0.72
CA PRO A 150 -1.26 -17.20 -1.38
C PRO A 150 -1.70 -15.77 -1.71
N ALA A 151 -2.34 -15.57 -2.85
CA ALA A 151 -2.78 -14.24 -3.29
C ALA A 151 -3.72 -13.55 -2.27
N GLU A 152 -4.61 -14.31 -1.65
CA GLU A 152 -5.50 -13.80 -0.60
C GLU A 152 -4.71 -13.31 0.62
N HIS A 153 -3.64 -14.00 1.01
CA HIS A 153 -2.77 -13.56 2.11
C HIS A 153 -2.01 -12.28 1.74
N LEU A 154 -1.45 -12.19 0.52
CA LEU A 154 -0.83 -10.97 0.02
C LEU A 154 -1.78 -9.78 0.08
N PHE A 155 -3.04 -10.00 -0.31
CA PHE A 155 -4.05 -8.95 -0.27
C PHE A 155 -4.35 -8.49 1.16
N HIS A 156 -4.44 -9.42 2.12
CA HIS A 156 -4.61 -9.06 3.54
C HIS A 156 -3.44 -8.25 4.07
N LEU A 157 -2.20 -8.58 3.72
CA LEU A 157 -1.02 -7.79 4.09
C LEU A 157 -1.07 -6.38 3.47
N ILE A 158 -1.50 -6.25 2.21
CA ILE A 158 -1.72 -4.95 1.57
C ILE A 158 -2.71 -4.09 2.37
N LEU A 159 -3.85 -4.66 2.77
CA LEU A 159 -4.84 -3.95 3.59
C LEU A 159 -4.30 -3.55 4.96
N GLN A 160 -3.48 -4.40 5.56
CA GLN A 160 -2.81 -4.12 6.84
C GLN A 160 -1.82 -2.96 6.69
N ASP A 161 -1.00 -2.96 5.64
CA ASP A 161 -0.08 -1.86 5.36
C ASP A 161 -0.80 -0.54 5.13
N CYS A 162 -1.90 -0.55 4.36
CA CYS A 162 -2.75 0.63 4.17
C CYS A 162 -3.26 1.18 5.52
N THR A 163 -3.72 0.29 6.39
CA THR A 163 -4.24 0.65 7.72
C THR A 163 -3.14 1.23 8.61
N ASN A 164 -1.99 0.58 8.68
CA ASN A 164 -0.85 1.00 9.48
C ASN A 164 -0.29 2.35 9.02
N CYS A 165 -0.12 2.51 7.70
CA CYS A 165 0.33 3.75 7.09
C CYS A 165 -0.62 4.90 7.41
N HIS A 166 -1.94 4.70 7.22
CA HIS A 166 -2.93 5.73 7.52
C HIS A 166 -3.02 6.05 9.02
N ALA A 167 -2.88 5.08 9.89
CA ALA A 167 -2.88 5.30 11.34
C ALA A 167 -1.73 6.22 11.77
N LYS A 168 -0.55 6.06 11.17
CA LYS A 168 0.64 6.83 11.52
C LYS A 168 0.74 8.17 10.78
N PHE A 169 0.49 8.17 9.48
CA PHE A 169 0.88 9.26 8.57
C PHE A 169 -0.30 10.11 8.07
N ARG A 170 -1.54 9.76 8.42
CA ARG A 170 -2.74 10.49 7.99
C ARG A 170 -3.52 11.01 9.18
N GLU A 171 -3.94 12.28 9.12
CA GLU A 171 -4.90 12.89 10.04
C GLU A 171 -6.29 12.25 9.91
N LYS A 172 -6.93 11.99 11.05
CA LYS A 172 -8.35 11.63 11.07
C LYS A 172 -9.15 12.91 10.86
N ARG A 173 -9.80 13.05 9.71
CA ARG A 173 -10.81 14.10 9.54
C ARG A 173 -12.06 13.70 10.34
N GLN A 174 -12.46 14.60 11.22
CA GLN A 174 -13.74 14.52 11.92
C GLN A 174 -14.89 14.77 10.95
#